data_2001ce97bef5d5705c229ea84ba63ba4
#
_entry.id   2001ce97bef5d5705c229ea84ba63ba4
#
_cell.length_a   1.000
_cell.length_b   1.000
_cell.length_c   1.000
_cell.angle_alpha   90.00
_cell.angle_beta   90.00
_cell.angle_gamma   90.00
#
_symmetry.space_group_name_H-M   'P 1'
#
loop_
_entity.id
_entity.type
_entity.pdbx_description
1 polymer ?
#
loop_
_entity_poly.entity_id
_entity_poly.type
_entity_poly.pdbx_seq_one_letter_code
_entity_poly.pdbx_strand_id
1 'polypeptide(L)'
;MIGTFPEGSSKVRVLRGIVSSRPGLLVSASMRRVTGPMLAAAAAVAIAAILDHAVLHVGFNAFLLGPIALIAGTVAVVLSVSQPGQHLHHLTAEDHAELYDLVHDVADALAVRRPRRVSVWAQPDSAAVRPLPWRSELWLGLPYLTEMSSDELRAVIAHELTLLKLRRSCLVDAALSFLREEAPRGGGLPVEVEMLAVAAIKEADAAAASIAGVRVTTASFRRGGLISYSFTWFAIRYAWPMAGLRWYPSDLYVGWRWKVHHDDLHGRFVRHLLGDERPFSMKARITAVGGEQEEALPIAVGVLPNGLPKEIENRLARAYLREALPAQYLKSVAFANLPDTIWDAALEQQLADVSGAVARVLNKATVAPRDILDIVVTGRASEIIWAHRDWLCTHSTPEVCVLFPLLHHALRSGGYRYEHPLRQRLLVSDDGRRVDVVALAEQVAGGGPVPDWLPLGGERPNLSWRS
;
A
#
# COMPACT_ATOMS: atom_id res chain seq x y z
N MET A 1 2.61 -5.98 35.26
CA MET A 1 3.48 -7.19 35.36
C MET A 1 3.73 -7.63 33.91
N ILE A 2 4.92 -7.34 33.39
CA ILE A 2 5.35 -7.73 32.06
C ILE A 2 5.70 -9.19 32.14
N GLY A 3 4.89 -10.06 31.52
CA GLY A 3 5.19 -11.49 31.46
C GLY A 3 6.48 -11.71 30.69
N THR A 4 7.55 -12.05 31.40
CA THR A 4 8.79 -12.49 30.81
C THR A 4 8.51 -13.78 30.04
N PHE A 5 8.64 -13.74 28.71
CA PHE A 5 8.67 -14.96 27.91
C PHE A 5 9.75 -15.90 28.45
N PRO A 6 9.47 -17.19 28.56
CA PRO A 6 10.49 -18.17 28.93
C PRO A 6 11.58 -18.16 27.86
N GLU A 7 12.73 -17.59 28.19
CA GLU A 7 13.81 -17.20 27.26
C GLU A 7 14.44 -18.33 26.43
N GLY A 8 14.20 -19.58 26.75
CA GLY A 8 14.91 -20.67 26.08
C GLY A 8 14.17 -21.39 24.95
N SER A 9 12.86 -21.62 25.07
CA SER A 9 12.16 -22.54 24.15
C SER A 9 11.47 -21.88 22.98
N SER A 10 11.00 -20.61 23.10
CA SER A 10 10.28 -19.91 22.03
C SER A 10 11.21 -19.37 20.95
N LYS A 11 12.37 -18.82 21.33
CA LYS A 11 13.38 -18.31 20.40
C LYS A 11 13.93 -19.41 19.47
N VAL A 12 14.14 -20.61 19.98
CA VAL A 12 14.61 -21.74 19.17
C VAL A 12 13.54 -22.24 18.21
N ARG A 13 12.25 -22.22 18.61
CA ARG A 13 11.13 -22.60 17.74
C ARG A 13 10.93 -21.60 16.62
N VAL A 14 10.96 -20.29 16.92
CA VAL A 14 10.87 -19.22 15.91
C VAL A 14 12.01 -19.33 14.90
N LEU A 15 13.26 -19.50 15.37
CA LEU A 15 14.40 -19.73 14.49
C LEU A 15 14.19 -20.97 13.60
N ARG A 16 13.71 -22.07 14.16
CA ARG A 16 13.44 -23.28 13.39
C ARG A 16 12.32 -23.07 12.37
N GLY A 17 11.24 -22.37 12.73
CA GLY A 17 10.14 -22.00 11.83
C GLY A 17 10.61 -21.11 10.66
N ILE A 18 11.42 -20.09 10.94
CA ILE A 18 11.99 -19.20 9.91
C ILE A 18 12.97 -19.97 9.01
N VAL A 19 13.83 -20.81 9.57
CA VAL A 19 14.82 -21.63 8.83
C VAL A 19 14.13 -22.67 7.95
N SER A 20 13.08 -23.32 8.46
CA SER A 20 12.38 -24.38 7.70
C SER A 20 11.53 -23.84 6.57
N SER A 21 10.95 -22.65 6.73
CA SER A 21 10.05 -22.06 5.74
C SER A 21 10.77 -21.30 4.62
N ARG A 22 11.85 -20.59 4.93
CA ARG A 22 12.71 -19.92 3.93
C ARG A 22 14.08 -19.56 4.53
N PRO A 23 15.10 -20.40 4.34
CA PRO A 23 16.45 -20.11 4.81
C PRO A 23 17.00 -18.76 4.28
N GLY A 24 16.53 -18.31 3.11
CA GLY A 24 16.89 -17.01 2.53
C GLY A 24 16.45 -15.78 3.33
N LEU A 25 15.42 -15.88 4.19
CA LEU A 25 14.94 -14.73 4.98
C LEU A 25 15.75 -14.49 6.26
N LEU A 26 16.18 -15.54 6.95
CA LEU A 26 17.19 -15.39 8.02
C LEU A 26 18.50 -14.88 7.46
N VAL A 27 18.88 -15.38 6.29
CA VAL A 27 20.02 -14.89 5.53
C VAL A 27 19.77 -13.43 5.15
N SER A 28 18.59 -13.01 4.66
CA SER A 28 18.35 -11.60 4.30
C SER A 28 18.28 -10.67 5.51
N ALA A 29 17.65 -11.06 6.62
CA ALA A 29 17.57 -10.23 7.83
C ALA A 29 18.93 -10.17 8.57
N SER A 30 19.67 -11.28 8.64
CA SER A 30 21.04 -11.29 9.13
C SER A 30 22.02 -10.78 8.07
N MET A 31 21.79 -11.01 6.78
CA MET A 31 22.57 -10.42 5.69
C MET A 31 22.46 -8.91 5.66
N ARG A 32 21.31 -8.32 5.83
CA ARG A 32 21.23 -6.85 5.96
C ARG A 32 22.07 -6.30 7.10
N ARG A 33 22.42 -7.12 8.13
CA ARG A 33 23.23 -6.70 9.28
C ARG A 33 24.68 -7.18 9.27
N VAL A 34 24.99 -8.32 8.67
CA VAL A 34 26.29 -8.98 8.83
C VAL A 34 26.96 -9.33 7.51
N THR A 35 26.24 -9.76 6.49
CA THR A 35 26.87 -10.22 5.24
C THR A 35 26.97 -9.14 4.19
N GLY A 36 26.21 -8.04 4.24
CA GLY A 36 26.53 -6.84 3.47
C GLY A 36 28.01 -6.48 3.70
N PRO A 37 28.41 -6.25 4.95
CA PRO A 37 29.81 -6.04 5.30
C PRO A 37 30.74 -7.20 4.89
N MET A 38 30.35 -8.46 5.06
CA MET A 38 31.22 -9.60 4.73
C MET A 38 31.40 -9.86 3.23
N LEU A 39 30.34 -9.70 2.41
CA LEU A 39 30.46 -9.79 0.94
C LEU A 39 31.25 -8.62 0.37
N ALA A 40 31.04 -7.44 0.92
CA ALA A 40 31.83 -6.29 0.57
C ALA A 40 33.29 -6.47 0.97
N ALA A 41 33.53 -7.08 2.12
CA ALA A 41 34.84 -7.49 2.60
C ALA A 41 35.48 -8.48 1.63
N ALA A 42 34.78 -9.52 1.23
CA ALA A 42 35.29 -10.53 0.30
C ALA A 42 35.53 -9.95 -1.11
N ALA A 43 34.62 -9.10 -1.61
CA ALA A 43 34.79 -8.42 -2.90
C ALA A 43 35.98 -7.45 -2.87
N ALA A 44 36.17 -6.74 -1.78
CA ALA A 44 37.26 -5.79 -1.61
C ALA A 44 38.63 -6.48 -1.51
N VAL A 45 38.68 -7.64 -0.81
CA VAL A 45 39.88 -8.48 -0.78
C VAL A 45 40.18 -9.06 -2.16
N ALA A 46 39.18 -9.48 -2.93
CA ALA A 46 39.33 -9.97 -4.28
C ALA A 46 39.81 -8.88 -5.22
N ILE A 47 39.28 -7.66 -5.13
CA ILE A 47 39.69 -6.49 -5.93
C ILE A 47 41.14 -6.09 -5.54
N ALA A 48 41.47 -6.09 -4.26
CA ALA A 48 42.83 -5.78 -3.81
C ALA A 48 43.84 -6.84 -4.30
N ALA A 49 43.48 -8.12 -4.29
CA ALA A 49 44.31 -9.20 -4.82
C ALA A 49 44.49 -9.12 -6.35
N ILE A 50 43.45 -8.72 -7.09
CA ILE A 50 43.49 -8.50 -8.54
C ILE A 50 44.37 -7.28 -8.87
N LEU A 51 44.25 -6.19 -8.12
CA LEU A 51 45.03 -4.98 -8.30
C LEU A 51 46.51 -5.21 -7.93
N ASP A 52 46.79 -5.97 -6.87
CA ASP A 52 48.16 -6.35 -6.49
C ASP A 52 48.82 -7.23 -7.58
N HIS A 53 48.05 -8.16 -8.14
CA HIS A 53 48.55 -9.07 -9.18
C HIS A 53 48.64 -8.42 -10.57
N ALA A 54 47.73 -7.52 -10.94
CA ALA A 54 47.60 -6.98 -12.29
C ALA A 54 48.37 -5.67 -12.52
N VAL A 55 48.56 -4.84 -11.50
CA VAL A 55 49.01 -3.45 -11.68
C VAL A 55 50.37 -3.17 -11.01
N LEU A 56 50.69 -3.77 -9.92
CA LEU A 56 51.80 -3.30 -9.09
C LEU A 56 53.09 -4.14 -9.17
N HIS A 57 53.05 -5.42 -9.51
CA HIS A 57 54.22 -6.33 -9.51
C HIS A 57 55.30 -5.99 -8.46
N VAL A 58 54.95 -5.16 -7.51
CA VAL A 58 55.77 -4.64 -6.44
C VAL A 58 55.20 -5.28 -5.19
N GLY A 59 55.94 -6.14 -4.54
CA GLY A 59 55.56 -6.81 -3.27
C GLY A 59 55.18 -5.85 -2.14
N PHE A 60 54.30 -4.91 -2.45
CA PHE A 60 53.73 -3.97 -1.52
C PHE A 60 52.47 -4.59 -0.89
N ASN A 61 52.73 -5.10 0.25
CA ASN A 61 51.83 -5.62 1.28
C ASN A 61 50.33 -5.53 0.95
N ALA A 62 49.74 -6.59 0.38
CA ALA A 62 48.32 -6.91 0.39
C ALA A 62 47.67 -6.67 1.79
N PHE A 63 48.50 -6.61 2.83
CA PHE A 63 48.16 -6.31 4.22
C PHE A 63 47.65 -4.87 4.45
N LEU A 64 48.02 -3.89 3.61
CA LEU A 64 47.54 -2.51 3.76
C LEU A 64 46.37 -2.20 2.81
N LEU A 65 46.36 -2.73 1.60
CA LEU A 65 45.27 -2.52 0.64
C LEU A 65 44.05 -3.37 0.96
N GLY A 66 44.20 -4.54 1.58
CA GLY A 66 43.10 -5.38 2.00
C GLY A 66 42.12 -4.68 2.97
N PRO A 67 42.59 -4.11 4.08
CA PRO A 67 41.72 -3.34 4.99
C PRO A 67 41.06 -2.11 4.36
N ILE A 68 41.79 -1.38 3.49
CA ILE A 68 41.23 -0.19 2.82
C ILE A 68 40.14 -0.60 1.84
N ALA A 69 40.37 -1.62 1.04
CA ALA A 69 39.38 -2.16 0.12
C ALA A 69 38.18 -2.78 0.85
N LEU A 70 38.44 -3.43 2.01
CA LEU A 70 37.42 -3.94 2.93
C LEU A 70 36.52 -2.80 3.45
N ILE A 71 37.11 -1.73 3.92
CA ILE A 71 36.40 -0.55 4.42
C ILE A 71 35.65 0.12 3.28
N ALA A 72 36.26 0.35 2.14
CA ALA A 72 35.63 0.98 0.98
C ALA A 72 34.47 0.13 0.42
N GLY A 73 34.66 -1.18 0.29
CA GLY A 73 33.60 -2.10 -0.11
C GLY A 73 32.45 -2.18 0.90
N THR A 74 32.78 -2.20 2.20
CA THR A 74 31.77 -2.17 3.28
C THR A 74 30.99 -0.85 3.23
N VAL A 75 31.66 0.28 3.05
CA VAL A 75 31.04 1.59 2.91
C VAL A 75 30.19 1.65 1.62
N ALA A 76 30.66 1.13 0.51
CA ALA A 76 29.90 1.12 -0.76
C ALA A 76 28.65 0.25 -0.67
N VAL A 77 28.70 -0.92 -0.04
CA VAL A 77 27.52 -1.77 0.18
C VAL A 77 26.56 -1.16 1.21
N VAL A 78 27.08 -0.60 2.29
CA VAL A 78 26.26 0.11 3.27
C VAL A 78 25.56 1.30 2.60
N LEU A 79 26.24 2.05 1.74
CA LEU A 79 25.64 3.15 0.99
C LEU A 79 24.62 2.66 -0.06
N SER A 80 24.88 1.56 -0.76
CA SER A 80 23.95 1.01 -1.76
C SER A 80 22.72 0.35 -1.15
N VAL A 81 22.87 -0.35 -0.03
CA VAL A 81 21.75 -0.94 0.73
C VAL A 81 20.99 0.12 1.50
N SER A 82 21.65 1.22 1.86
CA SER A 82 21.06 2.33 2.63
C SER A 82 20.46 3.42 1.76
N GLN A 83 20.53 3.30 0.42
CA GLN A 83 19.77 4.22 -0.41
C GLN A 83 18.29 3.84 -0.30
N PRO A 84 17.52 4.54 0.56
CA PRO A 84 16.07 4.51 0.43
C PRO A 84 15.80 4.94 -0.99
N GLY A 85 15.01 4.16 -1.72
CA GLY A 85 14.66 4.48 -3.10
C GLY A 85 14.29 5.95 -3.22
N GLN A 86 14.31 6.51 -4.40
CA GLN A 86 14.09 7.93 -4.77
C GLN A 86 12.73 8.53 -4.29
N HIS A 87 12.11 7.94 -3.28
CA HIS A 87 10.73 8.10 -2.85
C HIS A 87 10.58 8.84 -1.53
N LEU A 88 11.70 9.35 -0.97
CA LEU A 88 11.68 10.09 0.29
C LEU A 88 11.94 11.57 0.06
N HIS A 89 11.18 12.41 0.76
CA HIS A 89 11.46 13.81 0.92
C HIS A 89 11.79 14.11 2.39
N HIS A 90 13.00 14.59 2.66
CA HIS A 90 13.41 14.93 4.01
C HIS A 90 12.80 16.28 4.41
N LEU A 91 12.11 16.28 5.54
CA LEU A 91 11.64 17.51 6.17
C LEU A 91 12.79 18.15 6.93
N THR A 92 12.80 19.48 7.00
CA THR A 92 13.72 20.24 7.86
C THR A 92 13.02 20.58 9.17
N ALA A 93 13.78 20.66 10.26
CA ALA A 93 13.21 21.08 11.53
C ALA A 93 12.83 22.58 11.52
N GLU A 94 13.45 23.38 10.64
CA GLU A 94 13.17 24.81 10.48
C GLU A 94 11.77 25.02 9.87
N ASP A 95 11.42 24.24 8.84
CA ASP A 95 10.13 24.37 8.14
C ASP A 95 8.98 23.64 8.85
N HIS A 96 9.30 22.64 9.69
CA HIS A 96 8.32 21.75 10.31
C HIS A 96 8.61 21.52 11.80
N ALA A 97 8.86 22.61 12.55
CA ALA A 97 9.24 22.57 13.95
C ALA A 97 8.24 21.78 14.81
N GLU A 98 6.94 22.05 14.65
CA GLU A 98 5.86 21.36 15.41
C GLU A 98 5.89 19.84 15.24
N LEU A 99 6.15 19.36 14.02
CA LEU A 99 6.26 17.91 13.77
C LEU A 99 7.52 17.31 14.42
N TYR A 100 8.64 18.05 14.38
CA TYR A 100 9.87 17.61 15.03
C TYR A 100 9.72 17.59 16.55
N ASP A 101 9.08 18.59 17.13
CA ASP A 101 8.79 18.65 18.57
C ASP A 101 7.90 17.48 18.99
N LEU A 102 6.83 17.19 18.22
CA LEU A 102 5.99 16.02 18.43
C LEU A 102 6.79 14.71 18.42
N VAL A 103 7.68 14.52 17.45
CA VAL A 103 8.53 13.31 17.33
C VAL A 103 9.52 13.21 18.50
N HIS A 104 10.10 14.33 18.93
CA HIS A 104 11.05 14.37 20.03
C HIS A 104 10.37 14.07 21.36
N ASP A 105 9.20 14.67 21.62
CA ASP A 105 8.39 14.43 22.82
C ASP A 105 8.06 12.95 22.98
N VAL A 106 7.61 12.31 21.88
CA VAL A 106 7.29 10.89 21.89
C VAL A 106 8.54 10.04 22.12
N ALA A 107 9.65 10.38 21.47
CA ALA A 107 10.90 9.64 21.62
C ALA A 107 11.41 9.69 23.08
N ASP A 108 11.34 10.87 23.71
CA ASP A 108 11.74 11.09 25.09
C ASP A 108 10.82 10.33 26.07
N ALA A 109 9.49 10.40 25.86
CA ALA A 109 8.52 9.67 26.68
C ALA A 109 8.70 8.15 26.61
N LEU A 110 9.15 7.60 25.47
CA LEU A 110 9.48 6.17 25.29
C LEU A 110 10.89 5.83 25.75
N ALA A 111 11.69 6.80 26.18
CA ALA A 111 13.13 6.63 26.46
C ALA A 111 13.88 5.93 25.29
N VAL A 112 13.57 6.38 24.06
CA VAL A 112 14.27 5.94 22.84
C VAL A 112 15.08 7.10 22.26
N ARG A 113 16.14 6.76 21.51
CA ARG A 113 16.92 7.79 20.83
C ARG A 113 16.06 8.51 19.81
N ARG A 114 16.06 9.84 19.84
CA ARG A 114 15.36 10.70 18.88
C ARG A 114 15.78 10.36 17.44
N PRO A 115 14.85 10.20 16.51
CA PRO A 115 15.17 10.03 15.09
C PRO A 115 16.00 11.21 14.60
N ARG A 116 17.02 10.92 13.83
CA ARG A 116 17.90 11.97 13.27
C ARG A 116 17.25 12.72 12.12
N ARG A 117 16.29 12.06 11.43
CA ARG A 117 15.56 12.63 10.30
C ARG A 117 14.11 12.19 10.34
N VAL A 118 13.26 13.09 9.93
CA VAL A 118 11.87 12.81 9.59
C VAL A 118 11.73 12.99 8.08
N SER A 119 11.14 12.01 7.42
CA SER A 119 11.03 12.01 5.97
C SER A 119 9.58 11.70 5.58
N VAL A 120 9.11 12.35 4.53
CA VAL A 120 7.83 12.02 3.92
C VAL A 120 8.06 11.05 2.79
N TRP A 121 7.23 10.03 2.72
CA TRP A 121 7.24 9.09 1.62
C TRP A 121 5.89 8.97 0.93
N ALA A 122 5.91 8.32 -0.22
CA ALA A 122 4.75 8.25 -1.11
C ALA A 122 3.65 7.31 -0.64
N GLN A 123 3.99 6.34 0.22
CA GLN A 123 3.06 5.29 0.67
C GLN A 123 2.09 5.81 1.75
N PRO A 124 0.87 5.22 1.86
CA PRO A 124 -0.11 5.60 2.87
C PRO A 124 0.10 4.84 4.19
N ASP A 125 1.33 4.83 4.70
CA ASP A 125 1.70 4.16 5.96
C ASP A 125 2.85 4.90 6.65
N SER A 126 3.40 4.31 7.71
CA SER A 126 4.53 4.84 8.47
C SER A 126 5.58 3.75 8.70
N ALA A 127 6.81 4.14 8.90
CA ALA A 127 7.86 3.25 9.31
C ALA A 127 8.97 3.99 10.08
N ALA A 128 9.43 3.42 11.18
CA ALA A 128 10.70 3.84 11.77
C ALA A 128 11.78 2.84 11.34
N VAL A 129 12.83 3.37 10.74
CA VAL A 129 13.90 2.57 10.14
C VAL A 129 15.26 2.93 10.74
N ARG A 130 16.17 1.99 10.64
CA ARG A 130 17.55 2.17 11.05
C ARG A 130 18.47 1.85 9.88
N PRO A 131 18.68 2.82 8.96
CA PRO A 131 19.53 2.60 7.80
C PRO A 131 20.97 2.30 8.20
N LEU A 132 21.42 2.82 9.34
CA LEU A 132 22.72 2.53 9.96
C LEU A 132 22.52 2.22 11.44
N PRO A 133 23.40 1.41 12.09
CA PRO A 133 23.24 1.04 13.51
C PRO A 133 23.11 2.23 14.46
N TRP A 134 23.74 3.35 14.12
CA TRP A 134 23.75 4.58 14.91
C TRP A 134 22.77 5.65 14.45
N ARG A 135 22.01 5.42 13.34
CA ARG A 135 21.10 6.40 12.74
C ARG A 135 19.70 5.81 12.61
N SER A 136 18.76 6.44 13.24
CA SER A 136 17.33 6.17 13.08
C SER A 136 16.65 7.27 12.29
N GLU A 137 15.69 6.88 11.46
CA GLU A 137 14.86 7.78 10.66
C GLU A 137 13.41 7.38 10.84
N LEU A 138 12.52 8.37 10.83
CA LEU A 138 11.07 8.18 10.84
C LEU A 138 10.54 8.55 9.46
N TRP A 139 9.82 7.64 8.84
CA TRP A 139 9.15 7.85 7.56
C TRP A 139 7.65 7.94 7.81
N LEU A 140 7.02 9.01 7.35
CA LEU A 140 5.59 9.23 7.48
C LEU A 140 5.00 9.40 6.09
N GLY A 141 3.95 8.66 5.79
CA GLY A 141 3.22 8.81 4.55
C GLY A 141 2.61 10.19 4.41
N LEU A 142 2.71 10.79 3.23
CA LEU A 142 2.04 12.06 2.97
C LEU A 142 0.54 11.99 3.28
N PRO A 143 -0.19 10.91 2.92
CA PRO A 143 -1.59 10.76 3.30
C PRO A 143 -1.84 10.81 4.83
N TYR A 144 -0.93 10.30 5.65
CA TYR A 144 -1.04 10.38 7.10
C TYR A 144 -0.88 11.82 7.60
N LEU A 145 0.11 12.53 7.07
CA LEU A 145 0.38 13.93 7.45
C LEU A 145 -0.77 14.88 7.06
N THR A 146 -1.51 14.57 6.00
CA THR A 146 -2.62 15.39 5.53
C THR A 146 -3.96 15.08 6.20
N GLU A 147 -4.15 13.87 6.72
CA GLU A 147 -5.46 13.41 7.21
C GLU A 147 -5.48 13.01 8.70
N MET A 148 -4.34 12.93 9.39
CA MET A 148 -4.27 12.62 10.82
C MET A 148 -4.01 13.87 11.64
N SER A 149 -4.73 14.01 12.77
CA SER A 149 -4.43 15.03 13.76
C SER A 149 -3.07 14.79 14.43
N SER A 150 -2.53 15.83 15.10
CA SER A 150 -1.29 15.71 15.87
C SER A 150 -1.36 14.61 16.92
N ASP A 151 -2.51 14.45 17.59
CA ASP A 151 -2.70 13.41 18.59
C ASP A 151 -2.70 12.00 17.96
N GLU A 152 -3.38 11.80 16.83
CA GLU A 152 -3.39 10.54 16.10
C GLU A 152 -1.98 10.20 15.58
N LEU A 153 -1.24 11.19 15.06
CA LEU A 153 0.16 11.02 14.68
C LEU A 153 1.06 10.70 15.87
N ARG A 154 0.80 11.27 17.06
CA ARG A 154 1.50 10.90 18.30
C ARG A 154 1.41 9.40 18.56
N ALA A 155 0.22 8.81 18.41
CA ALA A 155 0.03 7.38 18.57
C ALA A 155 0.80 6.56 17.50
N VAL A 156 0.74 6.98 16.24
CA VAL A 156 1.49 6.33 15.14
C VAL A 156 3.00 6.39 15.38
N ILE A 157 3.53 7.55 15.76
CA ILE A 157 4.96 7.75 16.04
C ILE A 157 5.38 6.86 17.22
N ALA A 158 4.58 6.80 18.29
CA ALA A 158 4.86 5.96 19.46
C ALA A 158 4.91 4.47 19.09
N HIS A 159 3.97 4.00 18.27
CA HIS A 159 3.96 2.65 17.73
C HIS A 159 5.25 2.36 16.94
N GLU A 160 5.60 3.20 15.97
CA GLU A 160 6.74 2.99 15.10
C GLU A 160 8.09 3.02 15.85
N LEU A 161 8.25 3.97 16.77
CA LEU A 161 9.48 4.06 17.57
C LEU A 161 9.63 2.87 18.53
N THR A 162 8.52 2.34 19.05
CA THR A 162 8.53 1.12 19.84
C THR A 162 8.91 -0.10 19.00
N LEU A 163 8.33 -0.26 17.80
CA LEU A 163 8.76 -1.30 16.86
C LEU A 163 10.24 -1.18 16.53
N LEU A 164 10.74 0.04 16.30
CA LEU A 164 12.18 0.27 16.07
C LEU A 164 13.06 -0.18 17.23
N LYS A 165 12.61 -0.01 18.48
CA LYS A 165 13.27 -0.50 19.68
C LYS A 165 13.29 -2.04 19.71
N LEU A 166 12.15 -2.68 19.44
CA LEU A 166 11.98 -4.13 19.44
C LEU A 166 12.76 -4.82 18.30
N ARG A 167 12.88 -4.19 17.14
CA ARG A 167 13.69 -4.64 15.99
C ARG A 167 15.19 -4.70 16.27
N ARG A 168 15.67 -4.30 17.45
CA ARG A 168 17.05 -4.60 17.90
C ARG A 168 17.29 -6.11 18.04
N SER A 169 16.25 -6.88 18.33
CA SER A 169 16.29 -8.33 18.25
C SER A 169 16.18 -8.74 16.78
N CYS A 170 17.17 -9.49 16.26
CA CYS A 170 17.15 -9.99 14.88
C CYS A 170 15.95 -10.91 14.60
N LEU A 171 15.44 -11.60 15.62
CA LEU A 171 14.27 -12.47 15.50
C LEU A 171 12.98 -11.67 15.31
N VAL A 172 12.80 -10.59 16.08
CA VAL A 172 11.65 -9.70 15.92
C VAL A 172 11.68 -9.00 14.56
N ASP A 173 12.87 -8.53 14.15
CA ASP A 173 13.04 -7.90 12.84
C ASP A 173 12.73 -8.86 11.68
N ALA A 174 13.20 -10.12 11.78
CA ALA A 174 12.89 -11.16 10.81
C ALA A 174 11.39 -11.49 10.78
N ALA A 175 10.76 -11.65 11.95
CA ALA A 175 9.34 -11.96 12.04
C ALA A 175 8.45 -10.85 11.46
N LEU A 176 8.74 -9.58 11.78
CA LEU A 176 8.01 -8.42 11.24
C LEU A 176 8.25 -8.25 9.74
N SER A 177 9.46 -8.50 9.24
CA SER A 177 9.76 -8.45 7.81
C SER A 177 9.02 -9.55 7.06
N PHE A 178 8.98 -10.76 7.62
CA PHE A 178 8.27 -11.90 7.05
C PHE A 178 6.75 -11.63 6.99
N LEU A 179 6.16 -11.10 8.07
CA LEU A 179 4.76 -10.69 8.08
C LEU A 179 4.44 -9.68 6.97
N ARG A 180 5.31 -8.70 6.78
CA ARG A 180 5.14 -7.66 5.75
C ARG A 180 5.21 -8.21 4.33
N GLU A 181 6.07 -9.20 4.08
CA GLU A 181 6.29 -9.76 2.74
C GLU A 181 5.28 -10.83 2.35
N GLU A 182 4.86 -11.68 3.30
CA GLU A 182 4.02 -12.85 3.01
C GLU A 182 2.52 -12.61 3.25
N ALA A 183 2.14 -11.74 4.18
CA ALA A 183 0.73 -11.44 4.43
C ALA A 183 -0.03 -10.97 3.16
N PRO A 184 0.54 -10.10 2.32
CA PRO A 184 -0.12 -9.68 1.07
C PRO A 184 -0.26 -10.80 0.03
N ARG A 185 0.58 -11.84 0.12
CA ARG A 185 0.60 -12.96 -0.84
C ARG A 185 -0.33 -14.10 -0.46
N GLY A 186 -1.04 -14.01 0.66
CA GLY A 186 -1.90 -15.08 1.16
C GLY A 186 -1.13 -16.33 1.62
N GLY A 187 0.18 -16.25 1.78
CA GLY A 187 1.02 -17.31 2.32
C GLY A 187 0.76 -17.50 3.82
N GLY A 188 0.55 -18.74 4.27
CA GLY A 188 0.50 -19.07 5.70
C GLY A 188 1.84 -18.79 6.37
N LEU A 189 1.83 -18.02 7.46
CA LEU A 189 3.00 -17.82 8.29
C LEU A 189 3.21 -19.02 9.20
N PRO A 190 4.46 -19.44 9.48
CA PRO A 190 4.73 -20.32 10.60
C PRO A 190 4.17 -19.71 11.90
N VAL A 191 3.42 -20.51 12.66
CA VAL A 191 2.68 -20.02 13.85
C VAL A 191 3.60 -19.27 14.84
N GLU A 192 4.82 -19.73 15.01
CA GLU A 192 5.78 -19.11 15.92
C GLU A 192 6.27 -17.74 15.42
N VAL A 193 6.39 -17.57 14.11
CA VAL A 193 6.77 -16.30 13.48
C VAL A 193 5.64 -15.30 13.61
N GLU A 194 4.41 -15.75 13.34
CA GLU A 194 3.20 -14.94 13.50
C GLU A 194 3.02 -14.51 14.96
N MET A 195 3.15 -15.43 15.91
CA MET A 195 3.04 -15.13 17.33
C MET A 195 4.06 -14.07 17.79
N LEU A 196 5.31 -14.16 17.32
CA LEU A 196 6.33 -13.17 17.67
C LEU A 196 6.05 -11.80 17.05
N ALA A 197 5.62 -11.76 15.80
CA ALA A 197 5.24 -10.52 15.14
C ALA A 197 4.02 -9.87 15.82
N VAL A 198 2.99 -10.67 16.14
CA VAL A 198 1.78 -10.21 16.86
C VAL A 198 2.15 -9.69 18.25
N ALA A 199 3.03 -10.37 18.98
CA ALA A 199 3.49 -9.92 20.30
C ALA A 199 4.21 -8.56 20.21
N ALA A 200 5.07 -8.36 19.21
CA ALA A 200 5.77 -7.10 19.00
C ALA A 200 4.80 -5.95 18.61
N ILE A 201 3.82 -6.24 17.77
CA ILE A 201 2.78 -5.27 17.40
C ILE A 201 1.95 -4.89 18.63
N LYS A 202 1.51 -5.87 19.44
CA LYS A 202 0.75 -5.60 20.68
C LYS A 202 1.53 -4.74 21.67
N GLU A 203 2.83 -4.99 21.83
CA GLU A 203 3.69 -4.17 22.70
C GLU A 203 3.79 -2.72 22.17
N ALA A 204 3.93 -2.56 20.85
CA ALA A 204 3.96 -1.24 20.24
C ALA A 204 2.60 -0.52 20.33
N ASP A 205 1.49 -1.23 20.19
CA ASP A 205 0.14 -0.69 20.36
C ASP A 205 -0.12 -0.28 21.81
N ALA A 206 0.32 -1.07 22.78
CA ALA A 206 0.23 -0.72 24.21
C ALA A 206 1.06 0.53 24.55
N ALA A 207 2.25 0.67 23.97
CA ALA A 207 3.07 1.85 24.11
C ALA A 207 2.39 3.08 23.50
N ALA A 208 1.80 2.95 22.32
CA ALA A 208 1.02 4.03 21.69
C ALA A 208 -0.16 4.45 22.59
N ALA A 209 -0.91 3.49 23.12
CA ALA A 209 -2.02 3.77 24.04
C ALA A 209 -1.56 4.42 25.35
N SER A 210 -0.39 4.06 25.85
CA SER A 210 0.21 4.71 27.05
C SER A 210 0.60 6.17 26.79
N ILE A 211 1.06 6.51 25.58
CA ILE A 211 1.53 7.86 25.22
C ILE A 211 0.39 8.78 24.77
N ALA A 212 -0.51 8.28 23.94
CA ALA A 212 -1.58 9.07 23.33
C ALA A 212 -2.97 8.86 23.96
N GLY A 213 -3.11 7.84 24.79
CA GLY A 213 -4.39 7.38 25.33
C GLY A 213 -5.12 6.41 24.43
N VAL A 214 -5.93 5.52 25.01
CA VAL A 214 -6.64 4.44 24.31
C VAL A 214 -7.55 4.98 23.20
N ARG A 215 -8.35 6.02 23.49
CA ARG A 215 -9.30 6.61 22.53
C ARG A 215 -8.59 7.15 21.29
N VAL A 216 -7.51 7.91 21.47
CA VAL A 216 -6.73 8.49 20.38
C VAL A 216 -6.04 7.40 19.57
N THR A 217 -5.45 6.41 20.23
CA THR A 217 -4.80 5.26 19.57
C THR A 217 -5.79 4.45 18.74
N THR A 218 -6.99 4.21 19.26
CA THR A 218 -8.08 3.55 18.53
C THR A 218 -8.49 4.36 17.29
N ALA A 219 -8.66 5.68 17.43
CA ALA A 219 -8.96 6.57 16.31
C ALA A 219 -7.85 6.54 15.25
N SER A 220 -6.57 6.56 15.68
CA SER A 220 -5.41 6.48 14.77
C SER A 220 -5.36 5.18 13.97
N PHE A 221 -5.68 4.03 14.58
CA PHE A 221 -5.75 2.75 13.87
C PHE A 221 -6.83 2.74 12.81
N ARG A 222 -8.03 3.24 13.14
CA ARG A 222 -9.13 3.33 12.18
C ARG A 222 -8.79 4.28 11.04
N ARG A 223 -8.32 5.47 11.36
CA ARG A 223 -7.96 6.46 10.34
C ARG A 223 -6.82 5.97 9.47
N GLY A 224 -5.76 5.38 10.05
CA GLY A 224 -4.66 4.78 9.30
C GLY A 224 -5.13 3.67 8.37
N GLY A 225 -6.02 2.79 8.83
CA GLY A 225 -6.63 1.77 7.99
C GLY A 225 -7.44 2.36 6.84
N LEU A 226 -8.26 3.38 7.11
CA LEU A 226 -9.06 4.06 6.08
C LEU A 226 -8.19 4.78 5.05
N ILE A 227 -7.15 5.48 5.51
CA ILE A 227 -6.19 6.16 4.64
C ILE A 227 -5.50 5.14 3.74
N SER A 228 -4.93 4.08 4.32
CA SER A 228 -4.22 3.04 3.56
C SER A 228 -5.11 2.37 2.54
N TYR A 229 -6.33 2.00 2.93
CA TYR A 229 -7.27 1.33 2.04
C TYR A 229 -7.79 2.27 0.95
N SER A 230 -8.23 3.48 1.30
CA SER A 230 -8.77 4.45 0.35
C SER A 230 -7.72 4.93 -0.65
N PHE A 231 -6.47 5.15 -0.19
CA PHE A 231 -5.38 5.54 -1.08
C PHE A 231 -4.99 4.42 -2.04
N THR A 232 -4.87 3.19 -1.54
CA THR A 232 -4.59 2.02 -2.38
C THR A 232 -5.71 1.80 -3.41
N TRP A 233 -6.96 1.86 -2.96
CA TRP A 233 -8.12 1.79 -3.84
C TRP A 233 -8.09 2.89 -4.91
N PHE A 234 -7.81 4.14 -4.51
CA PHE A 234 -7.71 5.26 -5.43
C PHE A 234 -6.57 5.06 -6.44
N ALA A 235 -5.42 4.62 -5.99
CA ALA A 235 -4.29 4.35 -6.87
C ALA A 235 -4.61 3.26 -7.90
N ILE A 236 -5.21 2.16 -7.47
CA ILE A 236 -5.62 1.05 -8.36
C ILE A 236 -6.66 1.53 -9.36
N ARG A 237 -7.62 2.32 -8.92
CA ARG A 237 -8.75 2.74 -9.75
C ARG A 237 -8.40 3.84 -10.74
N TYR A 238 -7.53 4.77 -10.35
CA TYR A 238 -7.27 5.98 -11.13
C TYR A 238 -5.81 6.10 -11.58
N ALA A 239 -4.85 5.86 -10.70
CA ALA A 239 -3.46 6.15 -11.00
C ALA A 239 -2.76 5.03 -11.79
N TRP A 240 -2.98 3.77 -11.47
CA TRP A 240 -2.37 2.65 -12.20
C TRP A 240 -2.88 2.48 -13.62
N PRO A 241 -4.19 2.62 -13.93
CA PRO A 241 -4.65 2.63 -15.30
C PRO A 241 -3.99 3.73 -16.13
N MET A 242 -3.84 4.94 -15.58
CA MET A 242 -3.10 6.02 -16.23
C MET A 242 -1.64 5.64 -16.46
N ALA A 243 -0.98 5.02 -15.47
CA ALA A 243 0.40 4.62 -15.58
C ALA A 243 0.60 3.53 -16.66
N GLY A 244 -0.35 2.61 -16.82
CA GLY A 244 -0.40 1.65 -17.92
C GLY A 244 -0.41 2.33 -19.29
N LEU A 245 -1.02 3.50 -19.40
CA LEU A 245 -1.06 4.34 -20.60
C LEU A 245 0.08 5.38 -20.66
N ARG A 246 1.11 5.23 -19.82
CA ARG A 246 2.28 6.11 -19.70
C ARG A 246 1.99 7.52 -19.19
N TRP A 247 0.91 7.69 -18.43
CA TRP A 247 0.57 8.94 -17.75
C TRP A 247 0.62 8.77 -16.25
N TYR A 248 0.80 9.87 -15.52
CA TYR A 248 0.59 9.88 -14.08
C TYR A 248 -0.03 11.19 -13.62
N PRO A 249 -0.90 11.15 -12.58
CA PRO A 249 -1.50 12.35 -12.05
C PRO A 249 -0.46 13.17 -11.27
N SER A 250 -0.22 14.40 -11.69
CA SER A 250 0.66 15.34 -10.98
C SER A 250 0.07 15.80 -9.65
N ASP A 251 -1.23 15.64 -9.48
CA ASP A 251 -2.03 16.01 -8.33
C ASP A 251 -2.65 14.78 -7.64
N LEU A 252 -1.91 13.65 -7.59
CA LEU A 252 -2.35 12.36 -7.05
C LEU A 252 -2.98 12.51 -5.65
N TYR A 253 -2.27 13.18 -4.75
CA TYR A 253 -2.72 13.32 -3.36
C TYR A 253 -3.90 14.27 -3.22
N VAL A 254 -3.93 15.35 -4.01
CA VAL A 254 -5.07 16.28 -4.08
C VAL A 254 -6.30 15.56 -4.63
N GLY A 255 -6.15 14.81 -5.71
CA GLY A 255 -7.24 14.03 -6.29
C GLY A 255 -7.76 12.96 -5.34
N TRP A 256 -6.87 12.26 -4.61
CA TRP A 256 -7.27 11.30 -3.59
C TRP A 256 -8.04 11.97 -2.44
N ARG A 257 -7.55 13.06 -1.85
CA ARG A 257 -8.25 13.81 -0.81
C ARG A 257 -9.63 14.28 -1.29
N TRP A 258 -9.68 14.88 -2.48
CA TRP A 258 -10.94 15.29 -3.08
C TRP A 258 -11.93 14.12 -3.14
N LYS A 259 -11.47 12.95 -3.59
CA LYS A 259 -12.30 11.75 -3.72
C LYS A 259 -12.79 11.24 -2.36
N VAL A 260 -11.92 11.21 -1.37
CA VAL A 260 -12.28 10.75 0.00
C VAL A 260 -13.34 11.64 0.62
N HIS A 261 -13.24 12.97 0.43
CA HIS A 261 -14.17 13.92 1.04
C HIS A 261 -15.50 14.08 0.26
N HIS A 262 -15.53 13.77 -1.02
CA HIS A 262 -16.74 13.92 -1.85
C HIS A 262 -17.54 12.63 -2.05
N ASP A 263 -16.91 11.47 -1.95
CA ASP A 263 -17.60 10.19 -1.97
C ASP A 263 -17.68 9.68 -0.53
N ASP A 264 -18.84 9.16 -0.12
CA ASP A 264 -18.97 8.49 1.18
C ASP A 264 -18.22 7.16 1.18
N LEU A 265 -16.89 7.23 1.00
CA LEU A 265 -16.02 6.06 1.04
C LEU A 265 -15.81 5.57 2.47
N HIS A 266 -15.97 6.46 3.46
CA HIS A 266 -15.71 6.14 4.86
C HIS A 266 -16.62 5.02 5.38
N GLY A 267 -17.93 5.10 5.17
CA GLY A 267 -18.87 4.08 5.62
C GLY A 267 -18.67 2.71 4.97
N ARG A 268 -18.27 2.69 3.70
CA ARG A 268 -17.98 1.42 2.98
C ARG A 268 -16.72 0.75 3.51
N PHE A 269 -15.65 1.50 3.71
CA PHE A 269 -14.34 0.95 4.11
C PHE A 269 -14.28 0.59 5.58
N VAL A 270 -14.96 1.33 6.46
CA VAL A 270 -15.06 0.97 7.89
C VAL A 270 -15.64 -0.43 8.05
N ARG A 271 -16.76 -0.73 7.39
CA ARG A 271 -17.37 -2.07 7.45
C ARG A 271 -16.45 -3.18 6.97
N HIS A 272 -15.71 -2.94 5.87
CA HIS A 272 -14.75 -3.91 5.35
C HIS A 272 -13.58 -4.13 6.31
N LEU A 273 -13.01 -3.06 6.86
CA LEU A 273 -11.86 -3.13 7.78
C LEU A 273 -12.23 -3.76 9.13
N LEU A 274 -13.45 -3.52 9.62
CA LEU A 274 -13.94 -4.14 10.87
C LEU A 274 -14.34 -5.60 10.69
N GLY A 275 -14.61 -6.05 9.46
CA GLY A 275 -14.89 -7.45 9.13
C GLY A 275 -13.65 -8.36 9.09
N ASP A 276 -12.43 -7.80 9.10
CA ASP A 276 -11.19 -8.58 9.07
C ASP A 276 -10.87 -9.17 10.47
N GLU A 277 -10.81 -10.49 10.56
CA GLU A 277 -10.59 -11.22 11.82
C GLU A 277 -9.14 -11.70 12.03
N ARG A 278 -8.22 -11.33 11.14
CA ARG A 278 -6.81 -11.71 11.30
C ARG A 278 -6.21 -11.16 12.61
N PRO A 279 -5.23 -11.86 13.24
CA PRO A 279 -4.67 -11.46 14.54
C PRO A 279 -4.02 -10.06 14.58
N PHE A 280 -3.63 -9.54 13.43
CA PHE A 280 -3.04 -8.21 13.27
C PHE A 280 -3.97 -7.22 12.55
N SER A 281 -5.26 -7.59 12.37
CA SER A 281 -6.27 -6.71 11.79
C SER A 281 -6.52 -5.49 12.68
N MET A 282 -7.09 -4.45 12.10
CA MET A 282 -7.47 -3.25 12.83
C MET A 282 -8.40 -3.58 14.01
N LYS A 283 -9.39 -4.48 13.81
CA LYS A 283 -10.29 -4.96 14.86
C LYS A 283 -9.53 -5.60 16.02
N ALA A 284 -8.59 -6.50 15.72
CA ALA A 284 -7.80 -7.17 16.75
C ALA A 284 -6.92 -6.18 17.54
N ARG A 285 -6.33 -5.20 16.87
CA ARG A 285 -5.49 -4.16 17.48
C ARG A 285 -6.31 -3.25 18.39
N ILE A 286 -7.48 -2.79 17.95
CA ILE A 286 -8.41 -1.98 18.76
C ILE A 286 -8.81 -2.73 20.03
N THR A 287 -9.23 -3.99 19.91
CA THR A 287 -9.57 -4.83 21.04
C THR A 287 -8.39 -5.04 22.00
N ALA A 288 -7.17 -5.24 21.47
CA ALA A 288 -5.97 -5.46 22.27
C ALA A 288 -5.59 -4.27 23.16
N VAL A 289 -5.90 -3.03 22.76
CA VAL A 289 -5.66 -1.82 23.57
C VAL A 289 -6.84 -1.46 24.47
N GLY A 290 -7.92 -2.26 24.47
CA GLY A 290 -9.13 -1.98 25.27
C GLY A 290 -10.01 -0.90 24.65
N GLY A 291 -9.90 -0.64 23.36
CA GLY A 291 -10.70 0.34 22.65
C GLY A 291 -12.06 -0.22 22.22
N GLU A 292 -13.02 0.67 22.02
CA GLU A 292 -14.34 0.36 21.50
C GLU A 292 -14.37 0.50 19.98
N GLN A 293 -15.22 -0.33 19.36
CA GLN A 293 -15.47 -0.28 17.91
C GLN A 293 -16.59 0.73 17.63
N GLU A 294 -16.28 2.02 17.69
CA GLU A 294 -17.23 3.05 17.25
C GLU A 294 -17.25 3.14 15.72
N GLU A 295 -18.41 3.37 15.11
CA GLU A 295 -18.53 3.46 13.64
C GLU A 295 -18.08 4.82 13.10
N ALA A 296 -18.25 5.90 13.86
CA ALA A 296 -17.92 7.25 13.42
C ALA A 296 -16.50 7.65 13.78
N LEU A 297 -15.79 8.20 12.80
CA LEU A 297 -14.53 8.90 13.03
C LEU A 297 -14.78 10.41 13.01
N PRO A 298 -14.28 11.16 13.98
CA PRO A 298 -14.36 12.62 13.94
C PRO A 298 -13.56 13.14 12.72
N ILE A 299 -14.00 14.26 12.16
CA ILE A 299 -13.21 14.96 11.14
C ILE A 299 -11.91 15.41 11.81
N ALA A 300 -10.77 15.02 11.23
CA ALA A 300 -9.47 15.48 11.70
C ALA A 300 -8.89 16.48 10.71
N VAL A 301 -8.16 17.44 11.24
CA VAL A 301 -7.31 18.33 10.45
C VAL A 301 -5.90 17.78 10.54
N GLY A 302 -5.31 17.42 9.43
CA GLY A 302 -3.96 16.87 9.37
C GLY A 302 -2.91 17.89 9.80
N VAL A 303 -1.73 17.42 10.16
CA VAL A 303 -0.58 18.28 10.53
C VAL A 303 -0.08 19.08 9.32
N LEU A 304 -0.23 18.55 8.12
CA LEU A 304 0.02 19.25 6.85
C LEU A 304 -1.26 19.33 6.03
N PRO A 305 -2.29 20.09 6.43
CA PRO A 305 -3.61 20.06 5.80
C PRO A 305 -3.57 20.53 4.34
N ASN A 306 -2.62 21.39 3.99
CA ASN A 306 -2.42 21.86 2.62
C ASN A 306 -1.47 20.96 1.79
N GLY A 307 -0.95 19.88 2.39
CA GLY A 307 0.05 19.02 1.78
C GLY A 307 1.45 19.65 1.72
N LEU A 308 2.23 19.19 0.77
CA LEU A 308 3.57 19.69 0.48
C LEU A 308 3.54 20.59 -0.79
N PRO A 309 4.60 21.36 -1.05
CA PRO A 309 4.76 22.05 -2.33
C PRO A 309 4.51 21.10 -3.52
N LYS A 310 3.80 21.58 -4.52
CA LYS A 310 3.31 20.78 -5.67
C LYS A 310 4.44 19.98 -6.36
N GLU A 311 5.62 20.54 -6.42
CA GLU A 311 6.81 19.88 -7.03
C GLU A 311 7.23 18.65 -6.23
N ILE A 312 7.10 18.70 -4.90
CA ILE A 312 7.43 17.60 -4.00
C ILE A 312 6.36 16.52 -4.10
N GLU A 313 5.08 16.88 -4.02
CA GLU A 313 3.97 15.95 -4.18
C GLU A 313 4.03 15.24 -5.53
N ASN A 314 4.30 15.97 -6.60
CA ASN A 314 4.48 15.44 -7.95
C ASN A 314 5.64 14.42 -8.01
N ARG A 315 6.77 14.73 -7.39
CA ARG A 315 7.90 13.80 -7.30
C ARG A 315 7.55 12.53 -6.53
N LEU A 316 6.83 12.66 -5.39
CA LEU A 316 6.37 11.51 -4.61
C LEU A 316 5.36 10.67 -5.39
N ALA A 317 4.40 11.29 -6.08
CA ALA A 317 3.41 10.61 -6.91
C ALA A 317 4.07 9.80 -8.03
N ARG A 318 5.03 10.43 -8.73
CA ARG A 318 5.81 9.74 -9.77
C ARG A 318 6.60 8.57 -9.23
N ALA A 319 7.17 8.74 -8.05
CA ALA A 319 7.94 7.73 -7.38
C ALA A 319 7.08 6.52 -6.98
N TYR A 320 5.91 6.76 -6.40
CA TYR A 320 4.94 5.74 -6.05
C TYR A 320 4.55 4.85 -7.24
N LEU A 321 4.26 5.47 -8.38
CA LEU A 321 3.86 4.73 -9.57
C LEU A 321 5.02 4.02 -10.27
N ARG A 322 6.25 4.54 -10.17
CA ARG A 322 7.45 3.88 -10.70
C ARG A 322 7.82 2.61 -9.94
N GLU A 323 7.47 2.48 -8.70
CA GLU A 323 7.66 1.26 -7.93
C GLU A 323 6.85 0.10 -8.53
N ALA A 324 5.64 0.38 -9.02
CA ALA A 324 4.81 -0.59 -9.71
C ALA A 324 5.22 -0.82 -11.18
N LEU A 325 5.78 0.19 -11.85
CA LEU A 325 6.10 0.18 -13.29
C LEU A 325 7.49 0.80 -13.58
N PRO A 326 8.60 0.20 -13.09
CA PRO A 326 9.92 0.85 -13.03
C PRO A 326 10.53 1.22 -14.38
N ALA A 327 10.18 0.51 -15.45
CA ALA A 327 10.79 0.70 -16.77
C ALA A 327 10.10 1.76 -17.64
N GLN A 328 9.00 2.37 -17.19
CA GLN A 328 8.19 3.24 -18.04
C GLN A 328 8.49 4.72 -17.84
N TYR A 329 8.60 5.47 -18.95
CA TYR A 329 8.57 6.93 -18.93
C TYR A 329 7.12 7.39 -18.77
N LEU A 330 6.81 8.08 -17.67
CA LEU A 330 5.49 8.59 -17.37
C LEU A 330 5.40 10.09 -17.65
N LYS A 331 4.38 10.51 -18.39
CA LYS A 331 4.04 11.91 -18.63
C LYS A 331 3.14 12.44 -17.52
N SER A 332 3.41 13.65 -17.07
CA SER A 332 2.63 14.33 -16.02
C SER A 332 1.35 14.95 -16.58
N VAL A 333 0.23 14.77 -15.89
CA VAL A 333 -1.04 15.44 -16.20
C VAL A 333 -1.85 15.63 -14.92
N ALA A 334 -2.50 16.78 -14.74
CA ALA A 334 -3.44 16.97 -13.65
C ALA A 334 -4.78 16.28 -13.98
N PHE A 335 -5.50 15.77 -12.99
CA PHE A 335 -6.79 15.12 -13.20
C PHE A 335 -7.78 16.02 -13.94
N ALA A 336 -7.80 17.33 -13.64
CA ALA A 336 -8.67 18.28 -14.31
C ALA A 336 -8.42 18.41 -15.83
N ASN A 337 -7.21 18.08 -16.28
CA ASN A 337 -6.79 18.19 -17.68
C ASN A 337 -6.66 16.81 -18.36
N LEU A 338 -7.16 15.78 -17.72
CA LEU A 338 -7.06 14.42 -18.22
C LEU A 338 -8.01 14.23 -19.41
N PRO A 339 -7.51 13.83 -20.58
CA PRO A 339 -8.39 13.50 -21.70
C PRO A 339 -9.29 12.31 -21.36
N ASP A 340 -10.58 12.39 -21.71
CA ASP A 340 -11.54 11.29 -21.53
C ASP A 340 -11.04 9.97 -22.13
N THR A 341 -10.32 10.06 -23.24
CA THR A 341 -9.73 8.90 -23.95
C THR A 341 -8.81 8.03 -23.08
N ILE A 342 -8.22 8.58 -22.02
CA ILE A 342 -7.41 7.81 -21.08
C ILE A 342 -8.30 6.87 -20.25
N TRP A 343 -9.44 7.36 -19.80
CA TRP A 343 -10.42 6.55 -19.08
C TRP A 343 -11.08 5.54 -19.99
N ASP A 344 -11.41 5.94 -21.21
CA ASP A 344 -12.00 5.05 -22.21
C ASP A 344 -11.05 3.88 -22.50
N ALA A 345 -9.75 4.14 -22.73
CA ALA A 345 -8.76 3.08 -22.94
C ALA A 345 -8.58 2.17 -21.71
N ALA A 346 -8.60 2.73 -20.50
CA ALA A 346 -8.54 1.92 -19.28
C ALA A 346 -9.77 1.02 -19.10
N LEU A 347 -10.95 1.52 -19.49
CA LEU A 347 -12.19 0.75 -19.45
C LEU A 347 -12.27 -0.31 -20.54
N GLU A 348 -11.80 -0.01 -21.75
CA GLU A 348 -11.69 -0.99 -22.82
C GLU A 348 -10.80 -2.15 -22.39
N GLN A 349 -9.68 -1.88 -21.72
CA GLN A 349 -8.82 -2.92 -21.15
C GLN A 349 -9.56 -3.74 -20.09
N GLN A 350 -10.29 -3.09 -19.16
CA GLN A 350 -11.08 -3.81 -18.15
C GLN A 350 -12.17 -4.67 -18.79
N LEU A 351 -12.85 -4.18 -19.81
CA LEU A 351 -13.86 -4.94 -20.54
C LEU A 351 -13.24 -6.14 -21.29
N ALA A 352 -12.05 -5.94 -21.88
CA ALA A 352 -11.31 -7.04 -22.52
C ALA A 352 -10.91 -8.12 -21.50
N ASP A 353 -10.46 -7.72 -20.32
CA ASP A 353 -10.09 -8.63 -19.23
C ASP A 353 -11.31 -9.43 -18.73
N VAL A 354 -12.46 -8.77 -18.53
CA VAL A 354 -13.73 -9.44 -18.18
C VAL A 354 -14.14 -10.41 -19.29
N SER A 355 -14.15 -9.93 -20.54
CA SER A 355 -14.52 -10.77 -21.69
C SER A 355 -13.62 -11.99 -21.82
N GLY A 356 -12.31 -11.83 -21.63
CA GLY A 356 -11.35 -12.93 -21.60
C GLY A 356 -11.60 -13.94 -20.46
N ALA A 357 -11.98 -13.46 -19.28
CA ALA A 357 -12.35 -14.33 -18.17
C ALA A 357 -13.66 -15.08 -18.43
N VAL A 358 -14.69 -14.40 -18.97
CA VAL A 358 -15.95 -15.00 -19.38
C VAL A 358 -15.73 -16.03 -20.49
N ALA A 359 -14.88 -15.75 -21.48
CA ALA A 359 -14.52 -16.68 -22.54
C ALA A 359 -13.98 -18.02 -21.97
N ARG A 360 -13.09 -17.93 -21.00
CA ARG A 360 -12.53 -19.11 -20.30
C ARG A 360 -13.60 -19.89 -19.54
N VAL A 361 -14.45 -19.22 -18.78
CA VAL A 361 -15.51 -19.85 -17.97
C VAL A 361 -16.57 -20.51 -18.83
N LEU A 362 -16.92 -19.90 -19.97
CA LEU A 362 -17.91 -20.44 -20.92
C LEU A 362 -17.31 -21.35 -21.99
N ASN A 363 -15.98 -21.49 -22.04
CA ASN A 363 -15.26 -22.20 -23.10
C ASN A 363 -15.66 -21.72 -24.51
N LYS A 364 -15.70 -20.38 -24.71
CA LYS A 364 -16.04 -19.71 -25.98
C LYS A 364 -14.84 -18.98 -26.54
N ALA A 365 -14.71 -18.94 -27.87
CA ALA A 365 -13.67 -18.16 -28.54
C ALA A 365 -13.95 -16.65 -28.52
N THR A 366 -15.22 -16.26 -28.55
CA THR A 366 -15.68 -14.85 -28.51
C THR A 366 -16.81 -14.70 -27.51
N VAL A 367 -16.88 -13.54 -26.87
CA VAL A 367 -17.88 -13.19 -25.86
C VAL A 367 -18.71 -12.03 -26.35
N ALA A 368 -20.02 -12.21 -26.38
CA ALA A 368 -20.96 -11.11 -26.63
C ALA A 368 -21.34 -10.43 -25.30
N PRO A 369 -21.83 -9.16 -25.33
CA PRO A 369 -22.36 -8.49 -24.13
C PRO A 369 -23.40 -9.34 -23.37
N ARG A 370 -24.22 -10.09 -24.09
CA ARG A 370 -25.21 -11.02 -23.51
C ARG A 370 -24.58 -12.12 -22.66
N ASP A 371 -23.43 -12.68 -23.08
CA ASP A 371 -22.76 -13.73 -22.32
C ASP A 371 -22.30 -13.22 -20.94
N ILE A 372 -21.88 -11.94 -20.86
CA ILE A 372 -21.51 -11.29 -19.61
C ILE A 372 -22.74 -11.11 -18.71
N LEU A 373 -23.86 -10.68 -19.29
CA LEU A 373 -25.12 -10.55 -18.55
C LEU A 373 -25.59 -11.93 -18.04
N ASP A 374 -25.57 -12.96 -18.87
CA ASP A 374 -25.99 -14.32 -18.52
C ASP A 374 -25.17 -14.89 -17.34
N ILE A 375 -23.87 -14.65 -17.31
CA ILE A 375 -22.98 -15.04 -16.18
C ILE A 375 -23.44 -14.40 -14.89
N VAL A 376 -23.78 -13.10 -14.92
CA VAL A 376 -24.25 -12.38 -13.74
C VAL A 376 -25.60 -12.90 -13.27
N VAL A 377 -26.54 -13.02 -14.20
CA VAL A 377 -27.90 -13.53 -13.93
C VAL A 377 -27.90 -14.95 -13.37
N THR A 378 -26.98 -15.77 -13.82
CA THR A 378 -26.82 -17.16 -13.33
C THR A 378 -26.03 -17.26 -12.01
N GLY A 379 -25.65 -16.14 -11.39
CA GLY A 379 -24.91 -16.09 -10.13
C GLY A 379 -23.47 -16.57 -10.22
N ARG A 380 -22.89 -16.61 -11.42
CA ARG A 380 -21.54 -17.13 -11.68
C ARG A 380 -20.46 -16.03 -11.73
N ALA A 381 -20.79 -14.80 -11.38
CA ALA A 381 -19.85 -13.66 -11.41
C ALA A 381 -18.59 -13.90 -10.56
N SER A 382 -18.72 -14.61 -9.44
CA SER A 382 -17.58 -14.97 -8.59
C SER A 382 -16.56 -15.84 -9.32
N GLU A 383 -16.98 -16.73 -10.26
CA GLU A 383 -16.06 -17.54 -11.04
C GLU A 383 -15.15 -16.67 -11.94
N ILE A 384 -15.69 -15.57 -12.45
CA ILE A 384 -14.95 -14.60 -13.26
C ILE A 384 -13.85 -13.91 -12.42
N ILE A 385 -14.20 -13.45 -11.20
CA ILE A 385 -13.26 -12.81 -10.28
C ILE A 385 -12.13 -13.78 -9.90
N TRP A 386 -12.46 -15.04 -9.59
CA TRP A 386 -11.47 -16.06 -9.25
C TRP A 386 -10.60 -16.47 -10.44
N ALA A 387 -11.13 -16.45 -11.65
CA ALA A 387 -10.38 -16.77 -12.88
C ALA A 387 -9.35 -15.69 -13.23
N HIS A 388 -9.51 -14.49 -12.70
CA HIS A 388 -8.58 -13.35 -12.92
C HIS A 388 -7.94 -12.92 -11.60
N ARG A 389 -6.88 -13.64 -11.20
CA ARG A 389 -6.21 -13.47 -9.89
C ARG A 389 -5.70 -12.05 -9.60
N ASP A 390 -5.37 -11.30 -10.65
CA ASP A 390 -4.83 -9.95 -10.53
C ASP A 390 -5.92 -8.86 -10.58
N TRP A 391 -7.19 -9.25 -10.74
CA TRP A 391 -8.29 -8.31 -10.85
C TRP A 391 -8.88 -8.01 -9.46
N LEU A 392 -8.54 -6.84 -8.96
CA LEU A 392 -9.12 -6.34 -7.71
C LEU A 392 -10.55 -5.85 -7.99
N CYS A 393 -11.52 -6.57 -7.43
CA CYS A 393 -12.89 -6.10 -7.40
C CYS A 393 -12.97 -4.82 -6.55
N THR A 394 -13.19 -3.70 -7.23
CA THR A 394 -13.25 -2.37 -6.60
C THR A 394 -14.67 -1.93 -6.29
N HIS A 395 -15.66 -2.77 -6.55
CA HIS A 395 -17.07 -2.53 -6.33
C HIS A 395 -17.65 -3.40 -5.22
N SER A 396 -18.92 -3.16 -4.86
CA SER A 396 -19.59 -3.78 -3.72
C SER A 396 -19.72 -5.31 -3.83
N THR A 397 -19.96 -5.82 -5.05
CA THR A 397 -20.18 -7.25 -5.30
C THR A 397 -19.47 -7.72 -6.58
N PRO A 398 -19.21 -9.04 -6.72
CA PRO A 398 -18.69 -9.62 -7.95
C PRO A 398 -19.50 -9.27 -9.20
N GLU A 399 -20.82 -9.27 -9.08
CA GLU A 399 -21.76 -8.96 -10.15
C GLU A 399 -21.54 -7.55 -10.67
N VAL A 400 -21.45 -6.58 -9.77
CA VAL A 400 -21.20 -5.18 -10.09
C VAL A 400 -19.80 -5.02 -10.73
N CYS A 401 -18.80 -5.73 -10.26
CA CYS A 401 -17.46 -5.71 -10.84
C CYS A 401 -17.45 -6.19 -12.29
N VAL A 402 -18.23 -7.22 -12.61
CA VAL A 402 -18.34 -7.79 -13.97
C VAL A 402 -19.17 -6.87 -14.87
N LEU A 403 -20.27 -6.31 -14.37
CA LEU A 403 -21.18 -5.46 -15.16
C LEU A 403 -20.64 -4.06 -15.41
N PHE A 404 -19.91 -3.48 -14.45
CA PHE A 404 -19.49 -2.08 -14.53
C PHE A 404 -18.76 -1.73 -15.84
N PRO A 405 -17.72 -2.44 -16.29
CA PRO A 405 -17.02 -2.08 -17.53
C PRO A 405 -17.91 -2.25 -18.76
N LEU A 406 -18.83 -3.22 -18.79
CA LEU A 406 -19.77 -3.42 -19.88
C LEU A 406 -20.76 -2.24 -19.99
N LEU A 407 -21.46 -1.91 -18.89
CA LEU A 407 -22.45 -0.83 -18.86
C LEU A 407 -21.81 0.52 -19.12
N HIS A 408 -20.64 0.74 -18.56
CA HIS A 408 -19.89 1.96 -18.76
C HIS A 408 -19.46 2.13 -20.22
N HIS A 409 -18.92 1.08 -20.85
CA HIS A 409 -18.55 1.11 -22.27
C HIS A 409 -19.79 1.39 -23.16
N ALA A 410 -20.92 0.74 -22.88
CA ALA A 410 -22.15 0.96 -23.61
C ALA A 410 -22.63 2.43 -23.52
N LEU A 411 -22.59 3.02 -22.33
CA LEU A 411 -22.96 4.42 -22.12
C LEU A 411 -22.02 5.38 -22.86
N ARG A 412 -20.70 5.16 -22.76
CA ARG A 412 -19.71 5.97 -23.50
C ARG A 412 -19.90 5.88 -24.99
N SER A 413 -20.14 4.69 -25.53
CA SER A 413 -20.46 4.46 -26.94
C SER A 413 -21.77 5.12 -27.35
N GLY A 414 -22.72 5.31 -26.41
CA GLY A 414 -23.97 6.02 -26.59
C GLY A 414 -23.88 7.55 -26.44
N GLY A 415 -22.65 8.12 -26.35
CA GLY A 415 -22.44 9.57 -26.32
C GLY A 415 -22.45 10.19 -24.91
N TYR A 416 -22.55 9.39 -23.84
CA TYR A 416 -22.44 9.92 -22.49
C TYR A 416 -21.00 10.35 -22.18
N ARG A 417 -20.83 11.44 -21.41
CA ARG A 417 -19.53 12.00 -21.00
C ARG A 417 -19.35 11.89 -19.49
N TYR A 418 -18.11 11.90 -19.02
CA TYR A 418 -17.84 11.97 -17.58
C TYR A 418 -18.33 13.31 -17.01
N GLU A 419 -19.09 13.26 -15.91
CA GLU A 419 -19.46 14.47 -15.17
C GLU A 419 -18.21 15.14 -14.57
N HIS A 420 -17.27 14.29 -14.09
CA HIS A 420 -16.00 14.73 -13.54
C HIS A 420 -14.95 13.60 -13.71
N PRO A 421 -13.69 13.90 -14.06
CA PRO A 421 -12.65 12.88 -14.27
C PRO A 421 -12.49 11.88 -13.10
N LEU A 422 -12.67 12.33 -11.86
CA LEU A 422 -12.61 11.48 -10.67
C LEU A 422 -13.96 10.85 -10.29
N ARG A 423 -15.03 11.13 -11.03
CA ARG A 423 -16.35 10.52 -10.86
C ARG A 423 -16.73 9.65 -12.06
N GLN A 424 -15.84 8.73 -12.45
CA GLN A 424 -16.03 7.84 -13.59
C GLN A 424 -17.37 7.07 -13.56
N ARG A 425 -17.95 6.86 -12.37
CA ARG A 425 -19.26 6.22 -12.23
C ARG A 425 -20.43 7.11 -12.66
N LEU A 426 -20.25 8.44 -12.70
CA LEU A 426 -21.29 9.40 -13.06
C LEU A 426 -21.07 9.87 -14.49
N LEU A 427 -21.98 9.49 -15.35
CA LEU A 427 -22.00 9.88 -16.76
C LEU A 427 -23.20 10.79 -17.04
N VAL A 428 -23.01 11.73 -17.93
CA VAL A 428 -24.03 12.71 -18.34
C VAL A 428 -24.16 12.70 -19.85
N SER A 429 -25.39 12.57 -20.35
CA SER A 429 -25.73 12.72 -21.77
C SER A 429 -25.84 14.18 -22.16
N ASP A 430 -25.89 14.47 -23.46
CA ASP A 430 -26.03 15.83 -23.97
C ASP A 430 -27.40 16.50 -23.62
N ASP A 431 -28.44 15.70 -23.37
CA ASP A 431 -29.75 16.15 -22.87
C ASP A 431 -29.77 16.35 -21.33
N GLY A 432 -28.62 16.19 -20.63
CA GLY A 432 -28.48 16.40 -19.19
C GLY A 432 -28.89 15.21 -18.33
N ARG A 433 -29.22 14.06 -18.91
CA ARG A 433 -29.52 12.84 -18.12
C ARG A 433 -28.27 12.34 -17.42
N ARG A 434 -28.36 12.19 -16.11
CA ARG A 434 -27.29 11.65 -15.27
C ARG A 434 -27.50 10.16 -15.00
N VAL A 435 -26.45 9.36 -15.13
CA VAL A 435 -26.45 7.92 -14.85
C VAL A 435 -25.31 7.58 -13.89
N ASP A 436 -25.64 7.01 -12.74
CA ASP A 436 -24.66 6.35 -11.88
C ASP A 436 -24.52 4.90 -12.36
N VAL A 437 -23.40 4.59 -12.99
CA VAL A 437 -23.15 3.27 -13.60
C VAL A 437 -23.09 2.17 -12.54
N VAL A 438 -22.64 2.49 -11.31
CA VAL A 438 -22.60 1.51 -10.20
C VAL A 438 -24.03 1.19 -9.74
N ALA A 439 -24.86 2.22 -9.54
CA ALA A 439 -26.26 2.01 -9.17
C ALA A 439 -27.02 1.25 -10.26
N LEU A 440 -26.75 1.53 -11.53
CA LEU A 440 -27.31 0.79 -12.64
C LEU A 440 -26.85 -0.69 -12.64
N ALA A 441 -25.57 -0.94 -12.37
CA ALA A 441 -25.03 -2.30 -12.25
C ALA A 441 -25.64 -3.05 -11.07
N GLU A 442 -25.81 -2.41 -9.91
CA GLU A 442 -26.49 -2.97 -8.74
C GLU A 442 -27.98 -3.30 -9.05
N GLN A 443 -28.68 -2.43 -9.75
CA GLN A 443 -30.06 -2.67 -10.20
C GLN A 443 -30.12 -3.89 -11.11
N VAL A 444 -29.25 -4.00 -12.11
CA VAL A 444 -29.24 -5.12 -13.06
C VAL A 444 -28.81 -6.41 -12.35
N ALA A 445 -27.80 -6.37 -11.47
CA ALA A 445 -27.36 -7.50 -10.66
C ALA A 445 -28.47 -8.02 -9.73
N GLY A 446 -29.29 -7.12 -9.18
CA GLY A 446 -30.47 -7.46 -8.35
C GLY A 446 -31.70 -7.95 -9.13
N GLY A 447 -31.57 -8.21 -10.44
CA GLY A 447 -32.66 -8.70 -11.28
C GLY A 447 -33.56 -7.62 -11.89
N GLY A 448 -33.18 -6.35 -11.74
CA GLY A 448 -33.87 -5.24 -12.40
C GLY A 448 -33.68 -5.25 -13.91
N PRO A 449 -34.62 -4.66 -14.67
CA PRO A 449 -34.52 -4.63 -16.13
C PRO A 449 -33.34 -3.77 -16.59
N VAL A 450 -32.66 -4.24 -17.63
CA VAL A 450 -31.71 -3.40 -18.37
C VAL A 450 -32.51 -2.32 -19.09
N PRO A 451 -32.17 -1.01 -18.90
CA PRO A 451 -32.94 0.06 -19.51
C PRO A 451 -32.95 -0.02 -21.04
N ASP A 452 -34.12 0.23 -21.64
CA ASP A 452 -34.30 0.17 -23.10
C ASP A 452 -33.45 1.16 -23.90
N TRP A 453 -33.05 2.27 -23.26
CA TRP A 453 -32.22 3.29 -23.85
C TRP A 453 -30.72 2.97 -23.83
N LEU A 454 -30.31 1.86 -23.20
CA LEU A 454 -28.91 1.50 -23.09
C LEU A 454 -28.44 0.80 -24.38
N PRO A 455 -27.40 1.30 -25.09
CA PRO A 455 -26.95 0.75 -26.37
C PRO A 455 -26.02 -0.45 -26.17
N LEU A 456 -26.57 -1.63 -25.84
CA LEU A 456 -25.78 -2.84 -25.62
C LEU A 456 -25.36 -3.56 -26.92
N GLY A 457 -25.58 -2.98 -28.09
CA GLY A 457 -25.16 -3.54 -29.39
C GLY A 457 -25.67 -4.96 -29.65
N GLY A 458 -26.73 -5.14 -30.42
CA GLY A 458 -27.31 -6.45 -30.74
C GLY A 458 -28.80 -6.52 -30.38
N GLU A 459 -29.49 -7.57 -30.82
CA GLU A 459 -30.90 -7.81 -30.48
C GLU A 459 -31.07 -7.78 -28.96
N ARG A 460 -32.00 -6.96 -28.47
CA ARG A 460 -32.31 -6.79 -27.05
C ARG A 460 -32.58 -8.15 -26.42
N PRO A 461 -31.86 -8.53 -25.36
CA PRO A 461 -32.20 -9.74 -24.64
C PRO A 461 -33.60 -9.55 -24.02
N ASN A 462 -34.53 -10.42 -24.43
CA ASN A 462 -35.84 -10.48 -23.80
C ASN A 462 -35.66 -11.13 -22.41
N LEU A 463 -35.17 -10.33 -21.47
CA LEU A 463 -34.88 -10.77 -20.10
C LEU A 463 -36.20 -10.78 -19.31
N SER A 464 -37.05 -11.76 -19.57
CA SER A 464 -38.10 -12.12 -18.63
C SER A 464 -37.44 -12.81 -17.44
N TRP A 465 -37.16 -12.06 -16.41
CA TRP A 465 -36.71 -12.59 -15.13
C TRP A 465 -37.77 -13.52 -14.58
N ARG A 466 -37.48 -14.81 -14.47
CA ARG A 466 -38.35 -15.72 -13.73
C ARG A 466 -38.20 -15.40 -12.25
N SER A 467 -39.31 -14.99 -11.61
CA SER A 467 -39.52 -14.89 -10.18
C SER A 467 -39.25 -16.21 -9.46
#